data_5df9d288491ec2c51744a85cb8e14463
#
_entry.id   5df9d288491ec2c51744a85cb8e14463
#
_cell.length_a   1.000
_cell.length_b   1.000
_cell.length_c   1.000
_cell.angle_alpha   90.00
_cell.angle_beta   90.00
_cell.angle_gamma   90.00
#
_symmetry.space_group_name_H-M   'P 1'
#
loop_
_entity.id
_entity.type
_entity.pdbx_description
1 polymer ?
#
loop_
_entity_poly.entity_id
_entity_poly.type
_entity_poly.pdbx_seq_one_letter_code
_entity_poly.pdbx_strand_id
1 'polypeptide(L)'
;SFACQSSEVLEQAESKADLIGGTVAGLLSLVGVVADPLRSPEHIVLSQILEKAWSEGEDLSLETLISRLVDPPFKKVGVFPLDTFYPSDKRMELAMRLNSVLASSSFALWAQGEPISPADLCTPKDGTVPVSIFYLAHLSDQERMFFVALLLEKLLAYTRTLSGTTALRSLLYFDEVAGYIPPTA
;
A
#
# COMPACT_ATOMS: atom_id res chain seq x y z
N SER A 1 5.57 -4.18 6.69
CA SER A 1 4.72 -5.31 6.27
C SER A 1 3.41 -4.77 5.66
N PHE A 2 2.91 -5.45 4.63
CA PHE A 2 1.57 -5.23 4.11
C PHE A 2 0.61 -6.01 5.00
N ALA A 3 0.35 -5.46 6.19
CA ALA A 3 -0.46 -6.11 7.19
C ALA A 3 -1.87 -6.33 6.67
N CYS A 4 -2.40 -7.52 6.89
CA CYS A 4 -3.81 -7.82 6.72
C CYS A 4 -4.62 -6.84 7.59
N GLN A 5 -5.60 -6.22 6.98
CA GLN A 5 -6.48 -5.28 7.70
C GLN A 5 -7.44 -6.04 8.61
N SER A 6 -8.02 -5.33 9.58
CA SER A 6 -9.04 -5.93 10.46
C SER A 6 -10.20 -6.52 9.65
N SER A 7 -10.82 -7.56 10.19
CA SER A 7 -11.95 -8.26 9.53
C SER A 7 -13.07 -7.31 9.09
N GLU A 8 -13.32 -6.24 9.84
CA GLU A 8 -14.33 -5.22 9.52
C GLU A 8 -14.04 -4.45 8.23
N VAL A 9 -12.77 -4.16 7.94
CA VAL A 9 -12.36 -3.52 6.67
C VAL A 9 -12.44 -4.49 5.51
N LEU A 10 -12.13 -5.78 5.75
CA LEU A 10 -12.16 -6.82 4.72
C LEU A 10 -13.57 -7.27 4.34
N GLU A 11 -14.55 -7.10 5.23
CA GLU A 11 -15.96 -7.41 4.94
C GLU A 11 -16.60 -6.44 3.94
N GLN A 12 -16.05 -5.24 3.79
CA GLN A 12 -16.47 -4.29 2.75
C GLN A 12 -15.63 -4.50 1.49
N ALA A 13 -16.12 -5.31 0.55
CA ALA A 13 -15.39 -5.68 -0.66
C ALA A 13 -14.85 -4.48 -1.47
N GLU A 14 -15.60 -3.38 -1.52
CA GLU A 14 -15.20 -2.15 -2.20
C GLU A 14 -14.00 -1.48 -1.50
N SER A 15 -14.02 -1.40 -0.18
CA SER A 15 -12.91 -0.85 0.62
C SER A 15 -11.65 -1.70 0.52
N LYS A 16 -11.79 -3.02 0.42
CA LYS A 16 -10.66 -3.96 0.21
C LYS A 16 -10.02 -3.74 -1.16
N ALA A 17 -10.82 -3.62 -2.21
CA ALA A 17 -10.32 -3.40 -3.57
C ALA A 17 -9.58 -2.06 -3.70
N ASP A 18 -10.12 -0.98 -3.14
CA ASP A 18 -9.50 0.33 -3.10
C ASP A 18 -8.14 0.29 -2.37
N LEU A 19 -8.09 -0.35 -1.20
CA LEU A 19 -6.87 -0.46 -0.41
C LEU A 19 -5.78 -1.28 -1.11
N ILE A 20 -6.15 -2.40 -1.75
CA ILE A 20 -5.22 -3.19 -2.57
C ILE A 20 -4.73 -2.34 -3.74
N GLY A 21 -5.63 -1.69 -4.46
CA GLY A 21 -5.30 -0.84 -5.60
C GLY A 21 -4.33 0.27 -5.24
N GLY A 22 -4.59 1.02 -4.16
CA GLY A 22 -3.72 2.08 -3.67
C GLY A 22 -2.36 1.56 -3.20
N THR A 23 -2.33 0.43 -2.48
CA THR A 23 -1.08 -0.20 -2.04
C THR A 23 -0.22 -0.62 -3.24
N VAL A 24 -0.80 -1.27 -4.25
CA VAL A 24 -0.09 -1.70 -5.46
C VAL A 24 0.38 -0.52 -6.28
N ALA A 25 -0.47 0.49 -6.47
CA ALA A 25 -0.09 1.71 -7.20
C ALA A 25 1.09 2.42 -6.52
N GLY A 26 1.06 2.53 -5.19
CA GLY A 26 2.17 3.07 -4.41
C GLY A 26 3.47 2.29 -4.59
N LEU A 27 3.41 0.95 -4.51
CA LEU A 27 4.58 0.08 -4.73
C LEU A 27 5.17 0.22 -6.13
N LEU A 28 4.33 0.25 -7.16
CA LEU A 28 4.76 0.41 -8.54
C LEU A 28 5.38 1.79 -8.76
N SER A 29 4.78 2.84 -8.20
CA SER A 29 5.33 4.20 -8.24
C SER A 29 6.72 4.29 -7.60
N LEU A 30 6.93 3.59 -6.46
CA LEU A 30 8.22 3.55 -5.77
C LEU A 30 9.36 3.00 -6.65
N VAL A 31 9.04 2.11 -7.57
CA VAL A 31 10.01 1.55 -8.55
C VAL A 31 9.94 2.20 -9.94
N GLY A 32 9.27 3.35 -10.04
CA GLY A 32 9.18 4.13 -11.27
C GLY A 32 8.29 3.51 -12.34
N VAL A 33 7.34 2.64 -11.96
CA VAL A 33 6.38 2.03 -12.87
C VAL A 33 5.04 2.75 -12.75
N VAL A 34 4.61 3.38 -13.82
CA VAL A 34 3.27 3.96 -13.94
C VAL A 34 2.34 2.89 -14.50
N ALA A 35 1.36 2.47 -13.72
CA ALA A 35 0.48 1.36 -14.06
C ALA A 35 -0.99 1.78 -13.98
N ASP A 36 -1.77 1.38 -15.00
CA ASP A 36 -3.22 1.49 -15.00
C ASP A 36 -3.81 0.30 -14.22
N PRO A 37 -4.66 0.53 -13.20
CA PRO A 37 -5.22 -0.55 -12.37
C PRO A 37 -5.99 -1.62 -13.14
N LEU A 38 -6.58 -1.28 -14.28
CA LEU A 38 -7.41 -2.19 -15.06
C LEU A 38 -6.68 -2.82 -16.26
N ARG A 39 -5.54 -2.27 -16.66
CA ARG A 39 -4.88 -2.66 -17.92
C ARG A 39 -3.47 -3.19 -17.74
N SER A 40 -2.76 -2.71 -16.73
CA SER A 40 -1.35 -3.09 -16.54
C SER A 40 -1.21 -4.46 -15.88
N PRO A 41 -0.56 -5.44 -16.53
CA PRO A 41 -0.36 -6.77 -15.98
C PRO A 41 0.34 -6.75 -14.62
N GLU A 42 1.28 -5.84 -14.41
CA GLU A 42 2.00 -5.62 -13.16
C GLU A 42 1.03 -5.35 -12.00
N HIS A 43 0.11 -4.41 -12.24
CA HIS A 43 -0.86 -4.02 -11.22
C HIS A 43 -1.83 -5.17 -10.93
N ILE A 44 -2.36 -5.82 -11.97
CA ILE A 44 -3.34 -6.90 -11.85
C ILE A 44 -2.76 -8.10 -11.09
N VAL A 45 -1.53 -8.53 -11.43
CA VAL A 45 -0.90 -9.69 -10.78
C VAL A 45 -0.55 -9.39 -9.33
N LEU A 46 0.01 -8.22 -9.02
CA LEU A 46 0.30 -7.82 -7.64
C LEU A 46 -0.98 -7.71 -6.80
N SER A 47 -2.06 -7.15 -7.37
CA SER A 47 -3.35 -7.06 -6.69
C SER A 47 -3.92 -8.44 -6.36
N GLN A 48 -3.85 -9.39 -7.27
CA GLN A 48 -4.31 -10.77 -7.02
C GLN A 48 -3.46 -11.49 -5.96
N ILE A 49 -2.15 -11.24 -5.91
CA ILE A 49 -1.28 -11.80 -4.87
C ILE A 49 -1.69 -11.26 -3.49
N LEU A 50 -1.89 -9.94 -3.37
CA LEU A 50 -2.33 -9.31 -2.11
C LEU A 50 -3.75 -9.76 -1.72
N GLU A 51 -4.67 -9.78 -2.67
CA GLU A 51 -6.05 -10.19 -2.44
C GLU A 51 -6.12 -11.62 -1.89
N LYS A 52 -5.35 -12.53 -2.49
CA LYS A 52 -5.28 -13.92 -2.03
C LYS A 52 -4.71 -14.02 -0.62
N ALA A 53 -3.58 -13.38 -0.35
CA ALA A 53 -2.97 -13.40 0.98
C ALA A 53 -3.92 -12.84 2.06
N TRP A 54 -4.54 -11.70 1.80
CA TRP A 54 -5.47 -11.09 2.75
C TRP A 54 -6.78 -11.87 2.92
N SER A 55 -7.21 -12.61 1.90
CA SER A 55 -8.35 -13.53 2.04
C SER A 55 -8.03 -14.75 2.90
N GLU A 56 -6.76 -15.10 3.00
CA GLU A 56 -6.23 -16.19 3.85
C GLU A 56 -5.80 -15.67 5.25
N GLY A 57 -5.96 -14.36 5.51
CA GLY A 57 -5.55 -13.73 6.77
C GLY A 57 -4.05 -13.56 6.93
N GLU A 58 -3.30 -13.62 5.82
CA GLU A 58 -1.85 -13.52 5.84
C GLU A 58 -1.35 -12.09 5.68
N ASP A 59 -0.40 -11.72 6.52
CA ASP A 59 0.41 -10.51 6.34
C ASP A 59 1.55 -10.79 5.35
N LEU A 60 1.68 -9.93 4.34
CA LEU A 60 2.80 -10.04 3.41
C LEU A 60 3.91 -9.05 3.76
N SER A 61 5.13 -9.56 3.90
CA SER A 61 6.33 -8.74 3.81
C SER A 61 6.63 -8.40 2.33
N LEU A 62 7.43 -7.37 2.08
CA LEU A 62 7.87 -7.07 0.71
C LEU A 62 8.68 -8.23 0.12
N GLU A 63 9.48 -8.92 0.93
CA GLU A 63 10.24 -10.12 0.53
C GLU A 63 9.31 -11.24 0.06
N THR A 64 8.26 -11.54 0.83
CA THR A 64 7.27 -12.56 0.46
C THR A 64 6.50 -12.15 -0.78
N LEU A 65 6.15 -10.88 -0.92
CA LEU A 65 5.48 -10.35 -2.11
C LEU A 65 6.34 -10.53 -3.36
N ILE A 66 7.65 -10.21 -3.28
CA ILE A 66 8.60 -10.40 -4.38
C ILE A 66 8.72 -11.88 -4.74
N SER A 67 8.84 -12.76 -3.76
CA SER A 67 8.88 -14.21 -4.00
C SER A 67 7.62 -14.71 -4.70
N ARG A 68 6.44 -14.24 -4.25
CA ARG A 68 5.15 -14.59 -4.89
C ARG A 68 4.95 -13.94 -6.25
N LEU A 69 5.62 -12.84 -6.56
CA LEU A 69 5.63 -12.25 -7.90
C LEU A 69 6.40 -13.13 -8.89
N VAL A 70 7.51 -13.72 -8.46
CA VAL A 70 8.31 -14.66 -9.28
C VAL A 70 7.54 -15.96 -9.53
N ASP A 71 6.98 -16.55 -8.46
CA ASP A 71 6.15 -17.76 -8.53
C ASP A 71 4.79 -17.51 -7.87
N PRO A 72 3.81 -16.94 -8.62
CA PRO A 72 2.51 -16.61 -8.06
C PRO A 72 1.71 -17.85 -7.64
N PRO A 73 0.92 -17.73 -6.55
CA PRO A 73 0.11 -18.84 -6.01
C PRO A 73 -1.13 -19.14 -6.84
N PHE A 74 -1.11 -18.80 -8.12
CA PHE A 74 -2.17 -19.08 -9.10
C PHE A 74 -1.54 -19.27 -10.49
N LYS A 75 -2.26 -20.00 -11.35
CA LYS A 75 -1.76 -20.35 -12.71
C LYS A 75 -2.52 -19.64 -13.83
N LYS A 76 -3.55 -18.87 -13.49
CA LYS A 76 -4.38 -18.13 -14.45
C LYS A 76 -4.72 -16.74 -13.92
N VAL A 77 -4.86 -15.79 -14.84
CA VAL A 77 -5.41 -14.47 -14.60
C VAL A 77 -6.62 -14.30 -15.51
N GLY A 78 -7.82 -14.22 -14.92
CA GLY A 78 -9.05 -14.35 -15.67
C GLY A 78 -9.11 -15.66 -16.44
N VAL A 79 -9.26 -15.59 -17.77
CA VAL A 79 -9.35 -16.77 -18.64
C VAL A 79 -7.99 -17.20 -19.21
N PHE A 80 -6.94 -16.41 -19.08
CA PHE A 80 -5.64 -16.68 -19.68
C PHE A 80 -4.67 -17.37 -18.71
N PRO A 81 -3.78 -18.27 -19.20
CA PRO A 81 -2.62 -18.70 -18.44
C PRO A 81 -1.78 -17.53 -17.99
N LEU A 82 -1.24 -17.61 -16.76
CA LEU A 82 -0.43 -16.53 -16.17
C LEU A 82 0.74 -16.13 -17.07
N ASP A 83 1.49 -17.10 -17.61
CA ASP A 83 2.68 -16.81 -18.44
C ASP A 83 2.32 -16.19 -19.81
N THR A 84 1.08 -16.37 -20.26
CA THR A 84 0.59 -15.67 -21.45
C THR A 84 0.18 -14.23 -21.10
N PHE A 85 -0.42 -14.01 -19.92
CA PHE A 85 -0.88 -12.71 -19.48
C PHE A 85 0.27 -11.81 -19.00
N TYR A 86 1.15 -12.37 -18.18
CA TYR A 86 2.33 -11.70 -17.64
C TYR A 86 3.52 -12.68 -17.61
N PRO A 87 4.38 -12.66 -18.64
CA PRO A 87 5.49 -13.60 -18.80
C PRO A 87 6.47 -13.61 -17.63
N SER A 88 7.12 -14.75 -17.39
CA SER A 88 8.01 -14.95 -16.24
C SER A 88 9.23 -14.02 -16.24
N ASP A 89 9.77 -13.70 -17.43
CA ASP A 89 10.87 -12.73 -17.57
C ASP A 89 10.47 -11.32 -17.13
N LYS A 90 9.24 -10.90 -17.45
CA LYS A 90 8.69 -9.62 -17.04
C LYS A 90 8.39 -9.56 -15.54
N ARG A 91 7.87 -10.66 -14.96
CA ARG A 91 7.72 -10.79 -13.52
C ARG A 91 9.04 -10.70 -12.79
N MET A 92 10.07 -11.35 -13.32
CA MET A 92 11.44 -11.29 -12.79
C MET A 92 12.02 -9.88 -12.88
N GLU A 93 11.82 -9.17 -14.00
CA GLU A 93 12.25 -7.77 -14.15
C GLU A 93 11.65 -6.87 -13.06
N LEU A 94 10.33 -6.97 -12.83
CA LEU A 94 9.67 -6.21 -11.78
C LEU A 94 10.14 -6.64 -10.38
N ALA A 95 10.30 -7.94 -10.15
CA ALA A 95 10.83 -8.48 -8.90
C ALA A 95 12.22 -7.93 -8.57
N MET A 96 13.11 -7.82 -9.56
CA MET A 96 14.43 -7.22 -9.39
C MET A 96 14.36 -5.73 -9.04
N ARG A 97 13.45 -4.97 -9.66
CA ARG A 97 13.23 -3.55 -9.32
C ARG A 97 12.76 -3.40 -7.87
N LEU A 98 11.78 -4.19 -7.44
CA LEU A 98 11.30 -4.19 -6.07
C LEU A 98 12.39 -4.63 -5.07
N ASN A 99 13.20 -5.63 -5.43
CA ASN A 99 14.32 -6.07 -4.62
C ASN A 99 15.41 -4.99 -4.45
N SER A 100 15.60 -4.12 -5.44
CA SER A 100 16.52 -3.00 -5.33
C SER A 100 16.09 -2.01 -4.23
N VAL A 101 14.79 -1.84 -4.03
CA VAL A 101 14.25 -1.06 -2.91
C VAL A 101 14.58 -1.72 -1.58
N LEU A 102 14.36 -3.03 -1.44
CA LEU A 102 14.75 -3.80 -0.23
C LEU A 102 16.24 -3.70 0.09
N ALA A 103 17.08 -3.72 -0.93
CA ALA A 103 18.54 -3.67 -0.80
C ALA A 103 19.06 -2.25 -0.48
N SER A 104 18.20 -1.21 -0.60
CA SER A 104 18.60 0.14 -0.27
C SER A 104 18.68 0.35 1.24
N SER A 105 19.75 1.03 1.71
CA SER A 105 19.94 1.32 3.13
C SER A 105 18.85 2.24 3.70
N SER A 106 18.27 3.13 2.90
CA SER A 106 17.15 3.98 3.32
C SER A 106 15.91 3.16 3.62
N PHE A 107 15.60 2.18 2.78
CA PHE A 107 14.42 1.34 2.97
C PHE A 107 14.59 0.33 4.12
N ALA A 108 15.79 -0.12 4.41
CA ALA A 108 16.07 -0.99 5.56
C ALA A 108 15.62 -0.37 6.89
N LEU A 109 15.72 0.96 7.04
CA LEU A 109 15.21 1.68 8.20
C LEU A 109 13.68 1.65 8.29
N TRP A 110 12.98 1.68 7.15
CA TRP A 110 11.51 1.59 7.10
C TRP A 110 11.00 0.21 7.49
N ALA A 111 11.73 -0.83 7.13
CA ALA A 111 11.35 -2.22 7.44
C ALA A 111 11.45 -2.55 8.94
N GLN A 112 12.20 -1.77 9.71
CA GLN A 112 12.44 -1.98 11.13
C GLN A 112 11.48 -1.19 12.04
N GLY A 113 10.69 -0.26 11.49
CA GLY A 113 9.74 0.55 12.23
C GLY A 113 8.46 -0.21 12.64
N GLU A 114 7.72 0.37 13.58
CA GLU A 114 6.39 -0.12 13.91
C GLU A 114 5.41 0.09 12.74
N PRO A 115 4.44 -0.82 12.54
CA PRO A 115 3.41 -0.64 11.53
C PRO A 115 2.61 0.64 11.76
N ILE A 116 2.26 1.36 10.69
CA ILE A 116 1.35 2.50 10.78
C ILE A 116 -0.03 1.97 11.20
N SER A 117 -0.45 2.34 12.41
CA SER A 117 -1.76 2.03 12.97
C SER A 117 -2.60 3.31 13.05
N PRO A 118 -3.58 3.51 12.16
CA PRO A 118 -4.45 4.69 12.21
C PRO A 118 -5.21 4.82 13.53
N ALA A 119 -5.59 3.71 14.16
CA ALA A 119 -6.23 3.71 15.47
C ALA A 119 -5.32 4.35 16.52
N ASP A 120 -4.04 4.00 16.56
CA ASP A 120 -3.09 4.57 17.50
C ASP A 120 -2.78 6.04 17.23
N LEU A 121 -2.83 6.46 15.95
CA LEU A 121 -2.61 7.83 15.54
C LEU A 121 -3.78 8.75 15.87
N CYS A 122 -5.02 8.24 15.86
CA CYS A 122 -6.24 9.05 15.93
C CYS A 122 -7.03 8.88 17.23
N THR A 123 -6.77 7.81 18.01
CA THR A 123 -7.57 7.54 19.22
C THR A 123 -6.93 8.18 20.45
N PRO A 124 -7.66 9.02 21.20
CA PRO A 124 -7.18 9.56 22.47
C PRO A 124 -6.80 8.45 23.46
N LYS A 125 -5.66 8.61 24.10
CA LYS A 125 -5.21 7.72 25.18
C LYS A 125 -5.13 8.52 26.48
N ASP A 126 -5.67 7.99 27.55
CA ASP A 126 -5.64 8.62 28.90
C ASP A 126 -6.16 10.08 28.93
N GLY A 127 -7.17 10.37 28.10
CA GLY A 127 -7.76 11.72 28.02
C GLY A 127 -6.90 12.74 27.24
N THR A 128 -5.79 12.31 26.64
CA THR A 128 -4.93 13.16 25.81
C THR A 128 -5.18 12.94 24.34
N VAL A 129 -5.18 14.03 23.55
CA VAL A 129 -5.28 13.97 22.10
C VAL A 129 -3.90 13.63 21.53
N PRO A 130 -3.75 12.54 20.75
CA PRO A 130 -2.47 12.20 20.15
C PRO A 130 -2.09 13.22 19.07
N VAL A 131 -0.81 13.60 19.04
CA VAL A 131 -0.23 14.40 17.96
C VAL A 131 0.93 13.61 17.36
N SER A 132 0.80 13.25 16.09
CA SER A 132 1.84 12.50 15.35
C SER A 132 2.47 13.41 14.31
N ILE A 133 3.80 13.54 14.35
CA ILE A 133 4.56 14.36 13.41
C ILE A 133 5.42 13.46 12.53
N PHE A 134 5.15 13.47 11.22
CA PHE A 134 5.92 12.75 10.22
C PHE A 134 6.90 13.69 9.54
N TYR A 135 8.18 13.57 9.88
CA TYR A 135 9.24 14.34 9.23
C TYR A 135 9.81 13.56 8.05
N LEU A 136 9.52 14.02 6.83
CA LEU A 136 9.81 13.31 5.59
C LEU A 136 10.91 13.97 4.73
N ALA A 137 11.54 15.05 5.21
CA ALA A 137 12.49 15.83 4.41
C ALA A 137 13.76 15.07 4.01
N HIS A 138 14.09 13.99 4.72
CA HIS A 138 15.24 13.13 4.41
C HIS A 138 14.97 12.07 3.33
N LEU A 139 13.72 11.90 2.93
CA LEU A 139 13.31 10.93 1.92
C LEU A 139 13.40 11.52 0.51
N SER A 140 13.66 10.67 -0.47
CA SER A 140 13.49 11.02 -1.88
C SER A 140 12.04 11.34 -2.21
N ASP A 141 11.78 12.03 -3.32
CA ASP A 141 10.41 12.38 -3.74
C ASP A 141 9.53 11.12 -3.91
N GLN A 142 10.09 10.05 -4.47
CA GLN A 142 9.38 8.78 -4.66
C GLN A 142 9.03 8.11 -3.33
N GLU A 143 9.97 8.09 -2.38
CA GLU A 143 9.74 7.54 -1.04
C GLU A 143 8.70 8.37 -0.27
N ARG A 144 8.75 9.70 -0.37
CA ARG A 144 7.75 10.59 0.23
C ARG A 144 6.35 10.35 -0.33
N MET A 145 6.22 10.29 -1.65
CA MET A 145 4.95 10.02 -2.32
C MET A 145 4.38 8.66 -1.91
N PHE A 146 5.22 7.63 -1.87
CA PHE A 146 4.81 6.30 -1.41
C PHE A 146 4.31 6.32 0.03
N PHE A 147 5.08 6.93 0.95
CA PHE A 147 4.71 7.03 2.36
C PHE A 147 3.38 7.76 2.55
N VAL A 148 3.25 8.92 1.93
CA VAL A 148 2.04 9.74 2.05
C VAL A 148 0.82 9.02 1.47
N ALA A 149 0.95 8.40 0.30
CA ALA A 149 -0.12 7.61 -0.30
C ALA A 149 -0.56 6.47 0.65
N LEU A 150 0.40 5.69 1.17
CA LEU A 150 0.12 4.59 2.10
C LEU A 150 -0.55 5.08 3.40
N LEU A 151 -0.08 6.21 3.95
CA LEU A 151 -0.67 6.81 5.15
C LEU A 151 -2.12 7.24 4.90
N LEU A 152 -2.37 7.93 3.79
CA LEU A 152 -3.71 8.41 3.43
C LEU A 152 -4.68 7.25 3.18
N GLU A 153 -4.25 6.22 2.45
CA GLU A 153 -5.06 5.02 2.21
C GLU A 153 -5.44 4.32 3.53
N LYS A 154 -4.48 4.15 4.43
CA LYS A 154 -4.76 3.56 5.74
C LYS A 154 -5.70 4.41 6.60
N LEU A 155 -5.52 5.73 6.61
CA LEU A 155 -6.40 6.66 7.33
C LEU A 155 -7.81 6.65 6.73
N LEU A 156 -7.94 6.63 5.41
CA LEU A 156 -9.23 6.55 4.73
C LEU A 156 -9.95 5.24 5.06
N ALA A 157 -9.25 4.11 4.94
CA ALA A 157 -9.80 2.80 5.28
C ALA A 157 -10.28 2.76 6.74
N TYR A 158 -9.47 3.26 7.68
CA TYR A 158 -9.85 3.35 9.09
C TYR A 158 -11.06 4.26 9.30
N THR A 159 -11.10 5.43 8.67
CA THR A 159 -12.22 6.38 8.82
C THR A 159 -13.53 5.77 8.35
N ARG A 160 -13.51 4.94 7.30
CA ARG A 160 -14.69 4.23 6.79
C ARG A 160 -15.26 3.20 7.78
N THR A 161 -14.46 2.68 8.72
CA THR A 161 -14.94 1.77 9.77
C THR A 161 -15.64 2.50 10.94
N LEU A 162 -15.46 3.82 11.03
CA LEU A 162 -15.99 4.59 12.12
C LEU A 162 -17.45 5.00 11.87
N SER A 163 -18.27 4.99 12.92
CA SER A 163 -19.65 5.50 12.86
C SER A 163 -19.67 7.00 12.51
N GLY A 164 -20.72 7.48 11.84
CA GLY A 164 -20.88 8.89 11.52
C GLY A 164 -20.91 9.78 12.77
N THR A 165 -20.38 11.01 12.65
CA THR A 165 -20.37 12.01 13.72
C THR A 165 -20.37 13.44 13.15
N THR A 166 -20.89 14.38 13.90
CA THR A 166 -20.78 15.82 13.60
C THR A 166 -19.57 16.48 14.29
N ALA A 167 -18.88 15.75 15.18
CA ALA A 167 -17.71 16.24 15.88
C ALA A 167 -16.43 15.96 15.08
N LEU A 168 -15.44 16.87 15.17
CA LEU A 168 -14.12 16.66 14.58
C LEU A 168 -13.40 15.53 15.35
N ARG A 169 -13.00 14.47 14.64
CA ARG A 169 -12.30 13.32 15.22
C ARG A 169 -10.79 13.40 15.07
N SER A 170 -10.34 13.88 13.93
CA SER A 170 -8.92 14.01 13.62
C SER A 170 -8.70 15.17 12.66
N LEU A 171 -7.52 15.75 12.72
CA LEU A 171 -7.07 16.80 11.81
C LEU A 171 -5.75 16.33 11.16
N LEU A 172 -5.73 16.28 9.84
CA LEU A 172 -4.53 16.03 9.07
C LEU A 172 -4.04 17.35 8.49
N TYR A 173 -2.85 17.76 8.92
CA TYR A 173 -2.20 18.97 8.43
C TYR A 173 -1.02 18.60 7.51
N PHE A 174 -1.01 19.17 6.32
CA PHE A 174 0.12 19.09 5.39
C PHE A 174 0.81 20.43 5.29
N ASP A 175 2.10 20.43 5.59
CA ASP A 175 2.98 21.52 5.21
C ASP A 175 3.44 21.25 3.77
N GLU A 176 3.13 22.18 2.85
CA GLU A 176 3.49 22.09 1.43
C GLU A 176 2.86 20.92 0.65
N VAL A 177 1.54 20.94 0.51
CA VAL A 177 0.77 19.90 -0.19
C VAL A 177 0.99 19.83 -1.71
N ALA A 178 1.56 20.88 -2.32
CA ALA A 178 1.63 21.04 -3.78
C ALA A 178 2.38 19.91 -4.50
N GLY A 179 3.31 19.22 -3.85
CA GLY A 179 4.04 18.07 -4.40
C GLY A 179 3.26 16.74 -4.35
N TYR A 180 2.16 16.69 -3.59
CA TYR A 180 1.42 15.44 -3.33
C TYR A 180 0.06 15.37 -4.02
N ILE A 181 -0.53 16.51 -4.34
CA ILE A 181 -1.82 16.60 -5.02
C ILE A 181 -1.58 17.24 -6.38
N PRO A 182 -1.76 16.50 -7.49
CA PRO A 182 -1.61 17.09 -8.80
C PRO A 182 -2.62 18.23 -8.98
N PRO A 183 -2.25 19.33 -9.66
CA PRO A 183 -3.21 20.38 -9.98
C PRO A 183 -4.35 19.76 -10.80
N THR A 184 -5.57 19.98 -10.35
CA THR A 184 -6.76 19.62 -11.13
C THR A 184 -6.71 20.38 -12.45
N ALA A 185 -6.68 19.62 -13.56
CA ALA A 185 -6.80 20.18 -14.91
C ALA A 185 -8.19 20.75 -15.14
#